data_3ebfa97bb6dabba385b8737a605cfabd
#
_entry.id   3ebfa97bb6dabba385b8737a605cfabd
#
_cell.length_a   1.000
_cell.length_b   1.000
_cell.length_c   1.000
_cell.angle_alpha   90.00
_cell.angle_beta   90.00
_cell.angle_gamma   90.00
#
_symmetry.space_group_name_H-M   'P 1'
#
loop_
_entity.id
_entity.type
_entity.pdbx_description
1 polymer ?
#
loop_
_entity_poly.entity_id
_entity_poly.type
_entity_poly.pdbx_seq_one_letter_code
_entity_poly.pdbx_strand_id
1 'polypeptide(L)'
;MLQAVDDTGNSVSIWNLPRDEIQLIRKQSMYCPVCKESVIVKAGMHNIPHFAHYRSSGCVHSGEGSYHEHGKLDLYLWLKHQGYQVELEHHFSELNQRADMLLHINGKKIAIEYQCATIPIDQIISRTKGYIEAGILPIWILGANKMKRTGSNSLHISTTDQSFLYQPHPSFPIRIFYYCSETKKMILYQDLLFLTRTKTIGTLQSIPLEWLTWKDLFRKKHHHRKWFAKYWKNYRQKWPHRPVSPYQKKETEWRQWLYLRKLTVHSLPDYVYLPIRSQYLMMTQPWIWQSLLYVELFKKREHFSLQQAALLVQHHVHSTEYFPLLSLRNDPVFEYLQLLVRIGILKDNDKNHYDVNRTTV
;
A
#
# COMPACT_ATOMS: atom_id res chain seq x y z
N MET A 1 -16.99 16.86 2.02
CA MET A 1 -16.78 17.15 3.47
C MET A 1 -18.10 17.03 4.23
N LEU A 2 -18.09 16.41 5.40
CA LEU A 2 -19.27 16.30 6.26
C LEU A 2 -19.36 17.41 7.30
N GLN A 3 -18.27 18.18 7.48
CA GLN A 3 -18.17 19.31 8.40
C GLN A 3 -17.62 20.58 7.70
N ALA A 4 -18.13 21.74 8.10
CA ALA A 4 -17.64 23.06 7.73
C ALA A 4 -17.62 23.95 8.97
N VAL A 5 -17.12 25.18 8.86
CA VAL A 5 -17.18 26.18 9.93
C VAL A 5 -18.06 27.34 9.52
N ASP A 6 -18.79 27.93 10.47
CA ASP A 6 -19.59 29.12 10.27
C ASP A 6 -18.73 30.41 10.39
N ASP A 7 -19.34 31.58 10.23
CA ASP A 7 -18.69 32.89 10.34
C ASP A 7 -18.02 33.13 11.71
N THR A 8 -18.47 32.41 12.76
CA THR A 8 -17.93 32.52 14.13
C THR A 8 -16.84 31.51 14.40
N GLY A 9 -16.56 30.61 13.42
CA GLY A 9 -15.56 29.53 13.54
C GLY A 9 -16.06 28.25 14.21
N ASN A 10 -17.36 28.14 14.51
CA ASN A 10 -17.95 26.94 15.07
C ASN A 10 -18.08 25.85 14.00
N SER A 11 -17.76 24.59 14.39
CA SER A 11 -17.90 23.46 13.50
C SER A 11 -19.38 23.06 13.35
N VAL A 12 -19.82 22.97 12.09
CA VAL A 12 -21.18 22.55 11.71
C VAL A 12 -21.11 21.27 10.92
N SER A 13 -21.87 20.25 11.38
CA SER A 13 -22.00 18.95 10.71
C SER A 13 -23.44 18.77 10.20
N ILE A 14 -23.62 18.36 8.94
CA ILE A 14 -24.98 18.33 8.32
C ILE A 14 -25.46 16.92 7.94
N TRP A 15 -24.63 15.90 8.06
CA TRP A 15 -24.95 14.55 7.59
C TRP A 15 -26.09 13.88 8.33
N ASN A 16 -26.39 14.28 9.56
CA ASN A 16 -27.43 13.72 10.44
C ASN A 16 -28.56 14.72 10.79
N LEU A 17 -28.57 15.88 10.14
CA LEU A 17 -29.58 16.90 10.41
C LEU A 17 -30.86 16.65 9.60
N PRO A 18 -32.03 17.07 10.14
CA PRO A 18 -33.28 17.13 9.39
C PRO A 18 -33.17 18.07 8.18
N ARG A 19 -34.03 17.85 7.18
CA ARG A 19 -33.99 18.63 5.93
C ARG A 19 -34.27 20.11 6.10
N ASP A 20 -35.15 20.47 6.99
CA ASP A 20 -35.50 21.83 7.36
C ASP A 20 -34.28 22.57 7.95
N GLU A 21 -33.56 21.97 8.87
CA GLU A 21 -32.31 22.52 9.41
C GLU A 21 -31.22 22.67 8.33
N ILE A 22 -31.09 21.70 7.45
CA ILE A 22 -30.15 21.79 6.31
C ILE A 22 -30.50 22.97 5.40
N GLN A 23 -31.80 23.26 5.20
CA GLN A 23 -32.24 24.43 4.41
C GLN A 23 -31.88 25.77 5.10
N LEU A 24 -31.88 25.81 6.43
CA LEU A 24 -31.42 26.98 7.18
C LEU A 24 -29.91 27.20 7.02
N ILE A 25 -29.12 26.10 7.17
CA ILE A 25 -27.67 26.17 7.00
C ILE A 25 -27.29 26.54 5.56
N ARG A 26 -28.09 26.14 4.56
CA ARG A 26 -27.84 26.49 3.15
C ARG A 26 -27.90 28.02 2.89
N LYS A 27 -28.58 28.78 3.75
CA LYS A 27 -28.68 30.23 3.68
C LYS A 27 -27.55 30.96 4.42
N GLN A 28 -26.74 30.24 5.19
CA GLN A 28 -25.61 30.74 5.96
C GLN A 28 -24.31 30.63 5.17
N SER A 29 -23.35 31.51 5.48
CA SER A 29 -21.99 31.39 4.96
C SER A 29 -21.26 30.27 5.68
N MET A 30 -20.76 29.32 4.91
CA MET A 30 -19.98 28.16 5.44
C MET A 30 -18.62 28.15 4.79
N TYR A 31 -17.60 27.78 5.56
CA TYR A 31 -16.20 27.79 5.13
C TYR A 31 -15.52 26.45 5.38
N CYS A 32 -14.55 26.14 4.52
CA CYS A 32 -13.68 24.97 4.74
C CYS A 32 -12.78 25.22 5.97
N PRO A 33 -12.71 24.30 6.93
CA PRO A 33 -11.85 24.49 8.11
C PRO A 33 -10.36 24.57 7.77
N VAL A 34 -9.93 24.02 6.61
CA VAL A 34 -8.53 23.99 6.17
C VAL A 34 -8.14 25.22 5.37
N CYS A 35 -8.77 25.45 4.20
CA CYS A 35 -8.39 26.56 3.29
C CYS A 35 -9.16 27.86 3.54
N LYS A 36 -10.16 27.87 4.42
CA LYS A 36 -11.04 29.02 4.74
C LYS A 36 -11.86 29.54 3.57
N GLU A 37 -11.82 28.92 2.41
CA GLU A 37 -12.69 29.22 1.28
C GLU A 37 -14.15 28.88 1.58
N SER A 38 -15.08 29.65 0.99
CA SER A 38 -16.50 29.36 1.12
C SER A 38 -16.88 28.01 0.47
N VAL A 39 -17.84 27.32 1.08
CA VAL A 39 -18.33 26.02 0.62
C VAL A 39 -19.85 26.04 0.46
N ILE A 40 -20.37 25.18 -0.41
CA ILE A 40 -21.81 25.04 -0.67
C ILE A 40 -22.34 23.76 -0.02
N VAL A 41 -23.60 23.81 0.42
CA VAL A 41 -24.33 22.65 0.93
C VAL A 41 -24.90 21.84 -0.24
N LYS A 42 -24.50 20.59 -0.37
CA LYS A 42 -25.10 19.60 -1.28
C LYS A 42 -25.93 18.61 -0.47
N ALA A 43 -27.24 18.63 -0.66
CA ALA A 43 -28.20 17.75 0.00
C ALA A 43 -29.28 17.33 -1.00
N GLY A 44 -28.97 16.34 -1.83
CA GLY A 44 -29.92 15.73 -2.78
C GLY A 44 -30.67 14.56 -2.15
N MET A 45 -31.64 13.99 -2.89
CA MET A 45 -32.47 12.88 -2.39
C MET A 45 -31.69 11.58 -2.16
N HIS A 46 -30.62 11.37 -2.93
CA HIS A 46 -29.83 10.12 -2.92
C HIS A 46 -28.43 10.27 -2.31
N ASN A 47 -28.02 11.48 -1.95
CA ASN A 47 -26.70 11.75 -1.41
C ASN A 47 -26.76 12.13 0.07
N ILE A 48 -25.79 11.68 0.85
CA ILE A 48 -25.60 12.19 2.20
C ILE A 48 -25.39 13.71 2.11
N PRO A 49 -26.08 14.50 2.95
CA PRO A 49 -25.85 15.93 3.03
C PRO A 49 -24.38 16.21 3.35
N HIS A 50 -23.73 17.04 2.52
CA HIS A 50 -22.31 17.34 2.65
C HIS A 50 -21.99 18.75 2.15
N PHE A 51 -20.87 19.30 2.59
CA PHE A 51 -20.30 20.53 2.07
C PHE A 51 -19.36 20.23 0.89
N ALA A 52 -19.33 21.11 -0.10
CA ALA A 52 -18.46 20.99 -1.26
C ALA A 52 -17.84 22.34 -1.61
N HIS A 53 -16.58 22.32 -2.03
CA HIS A 53 -15.94 23.49 -2.61
C HIS A 53 -16.56 23.84 -3.97
N TYR A 54 -16.42 25.09 -4.38
CA TYR A 54 -16.66 25.48 -5.76
C TYR A 54 -15.64 24.83 -6.69
N ARG A 55 -15.98 24.65 -7.96
CA ARG A 55 -15.09 23.96 -8.94
C ARG A 55 -13.73 24.65 -9.15
N SER A 56 -13.64 25.93 -8.87
CA SER A 56 -12.42 26.75 -8.97
C SER A 56 -11.50 26.70 -7.76
N SER A 57 -11.89 25.97 -6.70
CA SER A 57 -11.08 25.87 -5.48
C SER A 57 -9.80 25.10 -5.71
N GLY A 58 -8.67 25.63 -5.26
CA GLY A 58 -7.37 24.96 -5.21
C GLY A 58 -7.15 24.05 -3.99
N CYS A 59 -8.18 23.86 -3.17
CA CYS A 59 -8.06 23.08 -1.93
C CYS A 59 -7.77 21.61 -2.22
N VAL A 60 -6.78 21.04 -1.54
CA VAL A 60 -6.35 19.64 -1.65
C VAL A 60 -7.49 18.65 -1.30
N HIS A 61 -8.48 19.09 -0.52
CA HIS A 61 -9.66 18.32 -0.13
C HIS A 61 -10.86 18.55 -1.07
N SER A 62 -10.67 19.17 -2.22
CA SER A 62 -11.71 19.32 -3.24
C SER A 62 -11.89 18.04 -4.04
N GLY A 63 -13.13 17.67 -4.38
CA GLY A 63 -13.42 16.54 -5.28
C GLY A 63 -13.72 15.20 -4.60
N GLU A 64 -13.96 15.16 -3.29
CA GLU A 64 -14.48 13.97 -2.60
C GLU A 64 -15.87 13.61 -3.18
N GLY A 65 -16.00 12.42 -3.75
CA GLY A 65 -17.24 11.94 -4.35
C GLY A 65 -18.15 11.22 -3.34
N SER A 66 -19.39 10.98 -3.74
CA SER A 66 -20.41 10.28 -2.93
C SER A 66 -19.91 8.95 -2.35
N TYR A 67 -19.17 8.16 -3.12
CA TYR A 67 -18.58 6.89 -2.65
C TYR A 67 -17.65 7.08 -1.44
N HIS A 68 -16.82 8.12 -1.47
CA HIS A 68 -15.92 8.47 -0.37
C HIS A 68 -16.71 8.91 0.88
N GLU A 69 -17.68 9.84 0.72
CA GLU A 69 -18.45 10.35 1.84
C GLU A 69 -19.27 9.25 2.54
N HIS A 70 -19.89 8.34 1.76
CA HIS A 70 -20.59 7.19 2.32
C HIS A 70 -19.65 6.26 3.09
N GLY A 71 -18.48 5.95 2.50
CA GLY A 71 -17.53 5.04 3.15
C GLY A 71 -16.90 5.64 4.41
N LYS A 72 -16.61 6.92 4.40
CA LYS A 72 -16.12 7.65 5.58
C LYS A 72 -17.15 7.61 6.72
N LEU A 73 -18.41 7.88 6.41
CA LEU A 73 -19.48 7.85 7.40
C LEU A 73 -19.74 6.41 7.93
N ASP A 74 -19.71 5.41 7.07
CA ASP A 74 -19.86 4.01 7.49
C ASP A 74 -18.78 3.59 8.48
N LEU A 75 -17.53 3.93 8.18
CA LEU A 75 -16.38 3.63 9.04
C LEU A 75 -16.45 4.38 10.38
N TYR A 76 -16.88 5.65 10.34
CA TYR A 76 -17.08 6.44 11.55
C TYR A 76 -18.16 5.83 12.44
N LEU A 77 -19.34 5.50 11.89
CA LEU A 77 -20.46 4.89 12.64
C LEU A 77 -20.06 3.51 13.17
N TRP A 78 -19.35 2.71 12.38
CA TRP A 78 -18.84 1.42 12.80
C TRP A 78 -17.93 1.50 14.04
N LEU A 79 -17.07 2.53 14.12
CA LEU A 79 -16.24 2.77 15.31
C LEU A 79 -17.06 3.26 16.50
N LYS A 80 -18.01 4.17 16.26
CA LYS A 80 -18.92 4.67 17.29
C LYS A 80 -19.76 3.56 17.92
N HIS A 81 -20.33 2.66 17.13
CA HIS A 81 -21.12 1.53 17.61
C HIS A 81 -20.31 0.56 18.47
N GLN A 82 -19.00 0.52 18.32
CA GLN A 82 -18.10 -0.26 19.20
C GLN A 82 -17.71 0.48 20.49
N GLY A 83 -18.25 1.67 20.73
CA GLY A 83 -17.99 2.46 21.93
C GLY A 83 -16.68 3.23 21.91
N TYR A 84 -16.03 3.37 20.75
CA TYR A 84 -14.80 4.16 20.66
C TYR A 84 -15.09 5.67 20.63
N GLN A 85 -14.20 6.45 21.25
CA GLN A 85 -14.14 7.89 21.05
C GLN A 85 -13.51 8.16 19.71
N VAL A 86 -14.31 8.68 18.78
CA VAL A 86 -13.88 8.99 17.41
C VAL A 86 -14.47 10.35 16.98
N GLU A 87 -13.64 11.15 16.33
CA GLU A 87 -13.99 12.46 15.78
C GLU A 87 -13.96 12.35 14.25
N LEU A 88 -14.97 12.91 13.59
CA LEU A 88 -15.08 12.93 12.14
C LEU A 88 -14.39 14.19 11.59
N GLU A 89 -13.59 14.05 10.51
CA GLU A 89 -12.94 15.15 9.81
C GLU A 89 -12.12 16.08 10.73
N HIS A 90 -11.37 15.48 11.65
CA HIS A 90 -10.56 16.23 12.62
C HIS A 90 -9.42 16.98 11.94
N HIS A 91 -9.38 18.33 12.14
CA HIS A 91 -8.33 19.19 11.61
C HIS A 91 -7.21 19.40 12.63
N PHE A 92 -5.99 19.04 12.26
CA PHE A 92 -4.77 19.32 13.00
C PHE A 92 -4.17 20.64 12.50
N SER A 93 -4.39 21.73 13.23
CA SER A 93 -3.91 23.08 12.84
C SER A 93 -2.38 23.12 12.70
N GLU A 94 -1.66 22.47 13.62
CA GLU A 94 -0.20 22.44 13.64
C GLU A 94 0.40 21.73 12.42
N LEU A 95 -0.30 20.72 11.88
CA LEU A 95 0.12 19.96 10.71
C LEU A 95 -0.44 20.50 9.40
N ASN A 96 -1.41 21.41 9.48
CA ASN A 96 -2.26 21.81 8.36
C ASN A 96 -2.85 20.61 7.61
N GLN A 97 -3.29 19.58 8.36
CA GLN A 97 -3.86 18.34 7.84
C GLN A 97 -5.23 18.07 8.46
N ARG A 98 -6.12 17.47 7.69
CA ARG A 98 -7.41 16.98 8.16
C ARG A 98 -7.47 15.47 7.98
N ALA A 99 -7.58 14.73 9.09
CA ALA A 99 -7.86 13.30 9.05
C ALA A 99 -9.35 13.07 8.78
N ASP A 100 -9.69 12.04 8.01
CA ASP A 100 -11.10 11.66 7.82
C ASP A 100 -11.74 11.26 9.15
N MET A 101 -10.97 10.56 10.01
CA MET A 101 -11.38 10.24 11.37
C MET A 101 -10.19 10.26 12.31
N LEU A 102 -10.38 10.79 13.52
CA LEU A 102 -9.43 10.68 14.62
C LEU A 102 -9.99 9.75 15.70
N LEU A 103 -9.34 8.64 15.90
CA LEU A 103 -9.72 7.60 16.86
C LEU A 103 -8.81 7.64 18.09
N HIS A 104 -9.42 7.63 19.29
CA HIS A 104 -8.71 7.58 20.56
C HIS A 104 -8.82 6.19 21.18
N ILE A 105 -7.68 5.52 21.42
CA ILE A 105 -7.63 4.20 22.06
C ILE A 105 -6.45 4.16 23.03
N ASN A 106 -6.73 3.88 24.33
CA ASN A 106 -5.70 3.70 25.37
C ASN A 106 -4.66 4.84 25.38
N GLY A 107 -5.11 6.07 25.30
CA GLY A 107 -4.25 7.26 25.30
C GLY A 107 -3.50 7.51 23.98
N LYS A 108 -3.67 6.68 22.96
CA LYS A 108 -3.08 6.87 21.63
C LYS A 108 -4.07 7.51 20.68
N LYS A 109 -3.56 8.41 19.83
CA LYS A 109 -4.28 9.02 18.72
C LYS A 109 -4.00 8.24 17.44
N ILE A 110 -5.05 7.90 16.69
CA ILE A 110 -4.96 7.16 15.43
C ILE A 110 -5.70 7.98 14.37
N ALA A 111 -4.99 8.46 13.37
CA ALA A 111 -5.58 9.10 12.20
C ALA A 111 -5.97 8.02 11.19
N ILE A 112 -7.25 7.94 10.87
CA ILE A 112 -7.78 7.01 9.86
C ILE A 112 -8.11 7.82 8.62
N GLU A 113 -7.53 7.42 7.48
CA GLU A 113 -7.72 8.00 6.16
C GLU A 113 -8.44 7.01 5.25
N TYR A 114 -9.53 7.43 4.63
CA TYR A 114 -10.26 6.63 3.64
C TYR A 114 -9.98 7.14 2.23
N GLN A 115 -9.05 6.52 1.51
CA GLN A 115 -8.54 7.04 0.23
C GLN A 115 -9.18 6.35 -0.98
N CYS A 116 -10.10 7.03 -1.67
CA CYS A 116 -10.79 6.51 -2.85
C CYS A 116 -10.21 6.99 -4.19
N ALA A 117 -9.64 8.18 -4.22
CA ALA A 117 -8.98 8.77 -5.39
C ALA A 117 -7.49 8.40 -5.45
N THR A 118 -6.89 8.52 -6.61
CA THR A 118 -5.43 8.45 -6.73
C THR A 118 -4.85 9.82 -6.41
N ILE A 119 -3.91 9.85 -5.47
CA ILE A 119 -3.16 11.04 -5.09
C ILE A 119 -1.66 10.82 -5.36
N PRO A 120 -0.87 11.90 -5.54
CA PRO A 120 0.58 11.82 -5.71
C PRO A 120 1.24 11.11 -4.52
N ILE A 121 2.28 10.33 -4.82
CA ILE A 121 2.98 9.54 -3.78
C ILE A 121 3.62 10.44 -2.71
N ASP A 122 4.16 11.58 -3.11
CA ASP A 122 4.78 12.56 -2.20
C ASP A 122 3.76 13.11 -1.19
N GLN A 123 2.51 13.25 -1.61
CA GLN A 123 1.42 13.66 -0.72
C GLN A 123 1.10 12.56 0.31
N ILE A 124 1.11 11.28 -0.10
CA ILE A 124 0.90 10.14 0.82
C ILE A 124 2.02 10.12 1.87
N ILE A 125 3.27 10.25 1.41
CA ILE A 125 4.45 10.23 2.26
C ILE A 125 4.43 11.41 3.23
N SER A 126 4.20 12.62 2.74
CA SER A 126 4.16 13.84 3.54
C SER A 126 3.08 13.78 4.63
N ARG A 127 1.85 13.39 4.27
CA ARG A 127 0.75 13.25 5.24
C ARG A 127 1.06 12.20 6.31
N THR A 128 1.58 11.05 5.88
CA THR A 128 1.94 9.95 6.79
C THR A 128 3.05 10.36 7.75
N LYS A 129 4.12 11.01 7.24
CA LYS A 129 5.22 11.54 8.07
C LYS A 129 4.72 12.56 9.08
N GLY A 130 3.88 13.52 8.65
CA GLY A 130 3.32 14.54 9.53
C GLY A 130 2.57 13.93 10.72
N TYR A 131 1.74 12.90 10.49
CA TYR A 131 1.08 12.19 11.59
C TYR A 131 2.09 11.50 12.53
N ILE A 132 3.05 10.77 11.99
CA ILE A 132 4.06 10.03 12.78
C ILE A 132 4.88 10.99 13.64
N GLU A 133 5.35 12.11 13.09
CA GLU A 133 6.14 13.13 13.79
C GLU A 133 5.35 13.80 14.92
N ALA A 134 4.03 13.93 14.76
CA ALA A 134 3.12 14.40 15.80
C ALA A 134 2.71 13.33 16.82
N GLY A 135 3.28 12.12 16.76
CA GLY A 135 2.95 11.00 17.65
C GLY A 135 1.57 10.36 17.39
N ILE A 136 1.00 10.60 16.20
CA ILE A 136 -0.28 10.06 15.76
C ILE A 136 -0.04 8.85 14.87
N LEU A 137 -0.74 7.75 15.10
CA LEU A 137 -0.61 6.53 14.28
C LEU A 137 -1.52 6.62 13.04
N PRO A 138 -0.97 6.67 11.81
CA PRO A 138 -1.78 6.70 10.62
C PRO A 138 -2.23 5.30 10.20
N ILE A 139 -3.50 5.17 9.84
CA ILE A 139 -4.09 3.99 9.20
C ILE A 139 -4.79 4.41 7.92
N TRP A 140 -4.34 3.88 6.79
CA TRP A 140 -4.95 4.13 5.50
C TRP A 140 -5.85 2.96 5.10
N ILE A 141 -7.10 3.27 4.75
CA ILE A 141 -8.07 2.34 4.20
C ILE A 141 -8.37 2.81 2.78
N LEU A 142 -8.12 1.98 1.78
CA LEU A 142 -8.37 2.33 0.39
C LEU A 142 -9.82 2.04 0.02
N GLY A 143 -10.39 2.84 -0.87
CA GLY A 143 -11.66 2.48 -1.50
C GLY A 143 -11.53 1.19 -2.32
N ALA A 144 -12.46 0.27 -2.19
CA ALA A 144 -12.42 -0.98 -2.96
C ALA A 144 -12.55 -0.76 -4.48
N ASN A 145 -13.00 0.40 -4.92
CA ASN A 145 -12.96 0.84 -6.32
C ASN A 145 -11.54 0.90 -6.90
N LYS A 146 -10.51 1.02 -6.04
CA LYS A 146 -9.09 0.96 -6.44
C LYS A 146 -8.55 -0.47 -6.53
N MET A 147 -9.24 -1.45 -5.98
CA MET A 147 -8.77 -2.84 -5.90
C MET A 147 -8.83 -3.53 -7.26
N LYS A 148 -7.68 -3.98 -7.77
CA LYS A 148 -7.57 -4.71 -9.04
C LYS A 148 -7.26 -6.18 -8.79
N ARG A 149 -8.29 -7.03 -8.83
CA ARG A 149 -8.14 -8.49 -8.67
C ARG A 149 -7.58 -9.13 -9.92
N THR A 150 -6.61 -10.02 -9.74
CA THR A 150 -6.01 -10.85 -10.81
C THR A 150 -6.20 -12.35 -10.57
N GLY A 151 -6.88 -12.72 -9.48
CA GLY A 151 -7.22 -14.08 -9.08
C GLY A 151 -7.91 -14.10 -7.71
N SER A 152 -8.24 -15.27 -7.20
CA SER A 152 -8.94 -15.44 -5.91
C SER A 152 -8.16 -14.83 -4.74
N ASN A 153 -6.85 -15.02 -4.71
CA ASN A 153 -5.92 -14.50 -3.69
C ASN A 153 -4.80 -13.67 -4.31
N SER A 154 -5.04 -13.05 -5.45
CA SER A 154 -4.05 -12.26 -6.18
C SER A 154 -4.61 -10.90 -6.55
N LEU A 155 -3.85 -9.86 -6.23
CA LEU A 155 -4.13 -8.47 -6.60
C LEU A 155 -2.99 -7.88 -7.43
N HIS A 156 -3.34 -6.91 -8.26
CA HIS A 156 -2.40 -5.96 -8.80
C HIS A 156 -2.37 -4.73 -7.89
N ILE A 157 -1.25 -4.48 -7.22
CA ILE A 157 -1.01 -3.29 -6.39
C ILE A 157 -0.11 -2.36 -7.19
N SER A 158 -0.64 -1.18 -7.56
CA SER A 158 0.12 -0.17 -8.29
C SER A 158 1.31 0.32 -7.46
N THR A 159 2.32 0.90 -8.10
CA THR A 159 3.48 1.45 -7.36
C THR A 159 3.09 2.54 -6.37
N THR A 160 2.11 3.37 -6.69
CA THR A 160 1.56 4.35 -5.76
C THR A 160 0.84 3.69 -4.59
N ASP A 161 0.01 2.65 -4.86
CA ASP A 161 -0.73 1.97 -3.80
C ASP A 161 0.18 1.15 -2.86
N GLN A 162 1.41 0.84 -3.27
CA GLN A 162 2.41 0.19 -2.40
C GLN A 162 2.83 1.07 -1.21
N SER A 163 2.68 2.39 -1.28
CA SER A 163 2.94 3.30 -0.16
C SER A 163 1.94 3.14 1.00
N PHE A 164 0.80 2.50 0.75
CA PHE A 164 -0.20 2.15 1.77
C PHE A 164 0.03 0.77 2.41
N LEU A 165 1.09 0.07 2.03
CA LEU A 165 1.46 -1.19 2.71
C LEU A 165 1.75 -0.91 4.17
N TYR A 166 1.11 -1.68 5.04
CA TYR A 166 1.14 -1.46 6.47
C TYR A 166 1.72 -2.65 7.22
N GLN A 167 2.68 -2.37 8.11
CA GLN A 167 3.27 -3.34 9.04
C GLN A 167 3.69 -2.62 10.33
N PRO A 168 2.87 -2.65 11.39
CA PRO A 168 3.15 -1.89 12.63
C PRO A 168 4.33 -2.45 13.43
N HIS A 169 4.64 -3.73 13.26
CA HIS A 169 5.73 -4.41 13.95
C HIS A 169 6.20 -5.61 13.09
N PRO A 170 7.49 -5.98 13.14
CA PRO A 170 8.08 -7.08 12.37
C PRO A 170 7.35 -8.41 12.46
N SER A 171 6.76 -8.69 13.61
CA SER A 171 6.00 -9.94 13.83
C SER A 171 4.64 -9.99 13.13
N PHE A 172 4.21 -8.88 12.50
CA PHE A 172 2.96 -8.84 11.74
C PHE A 172 3.24 -9.04 10.25
N PRO A 173 2.33 -9.73 9.52
CA PRO A 173 2.41 -9.76 8.08
C PRO A 173 2.16 -8.37 7.47
N ILE A 174 2.82 -8.08 6.36
CA ILE A 174 2.50 -6.89 5.55
C ILE A 174 1.07 -7.02 5.06
N ARG A 175 0.31 -5.92 5.10
CA ARG A 175 -1.10 -5.86 4.75
C ARG A 175 -1.49 -4.56 4.07
N ILE A 176 -2.67 -4.57 3.46
CA ILE A 176 -3.36 -3.40 2.94
C ILE A 176 -4.85 -3.56 3.20
N PHE A 177 -5.51 -2.46 3.49
CA PHE A 177 -6.94 -2.43 3.82
C PHE A 177 -7.73 -1.79 2.69
N TYR A 178 -8.88 -2.37 2.36
CA TYR A 178 -9.85 -1.77 1.46
C TYR A 178 -11.25 -1.81 2.09
N TYR A 179 -12.05 -0.80 1.79
CA TYR A 179 -13.47 -0.78 2.17
C TYR A 179 -14.34 -0.44 0.96
N CYS A 180 -15.47 -1.14 0.83
CA CYS A 180 -16.48 -0.89 -0.20
C CYS A 180 -17.74 -0.31 0.44
N SER A 181 -18.03 0.97 0.19
CA SER A 181 -19.24 1.62 0.72
C SER A 181 -20.53 1.11 0.10
N GLU A 182 -20.49 0.54 -1.10
CA GLU A 182 -21.67 -0.05 -1.76
C GLU A 182 -22.06 -1.40 -1.16
N THR A 183 -21.08 -2.28 -0.95
CA THR A 183 -21.33 -3.64 -0.43
C THR A 183 -21.16 -3.73 1.08
N LYS A 184 -20.78 -2.65 1.75
CA LYS A 184 -20.50 -2.57 3.20
C LYS A 184 -19.51 -3.63 3.69
N LYS A 185 -18.48 -3.94 2.88
CA LYS A 185 -17.48 -4.95 3.19
C LYS A 185 -16.10 -4.35 3.38
N MET A 186 -15.46 -4.74 4.47
CA MET A 186 -14.04 -4.56 4.69
C MET A 186 -13.27 -5.69 4.01
N ILE A 187 -12.21 -5.33 3.28
CA ILE A 187 -11.36 -6.29 2.61
C ILE A 187 -9.96 -6.21 3.23
N LEU A 188 -9.54 -7.29 3.85
CA LEU A 188 -8.24 -7.44 4.47
C LEU A 188 -7.36 -8.28 3.54
N TYR A 189 -6.29 -7.69 3.03
CA TYR A 189 -5.32 -8.39 2.20
C TYR A 189 -3.97 -8.39 2.91
N GLN A 190 -3.49 -9.56 3.34
CA GLN A 190 -2.33 -9.68 4.19
C GLN A 190 -1.44 -10.89 3.84
N ASP A 191 -0.26 -10.97 4.43
CA ASP A 191 0.82 -11.93 4.14
C ASP A 191 1.19 -11.90 2.65
N LEU A 192 1.48 -10.67 2.19
CA LEU A 192 1.70 -10.35 0.79
C LEU A 192 3.06 -10.85 0.31
N LEU A 193 3.08 -11.42 -0.90
CA LEU A 193 4.28 -11.68 -1.65
C LEU A 193 4.17 -11.13 -3.06
N PHE A 194 5.18 -10.40 -3.48
CA PHE A 194 5.27 -9.83 -4.82
C PHE A 194 5.88 -10.83 -5.80
N LEU A 195 5.07 -11.32 -6.74
CA LEU A 195 5.53 -12.18 -7.84
C LEU A 195 6.19 -11.39 -8.94
N THR A 196 5.74 -10.15 -9.12
CA THR A 196 6.32 -9.16 -10.03
C THR A 196 6.41 -7.84 -9.28
N ARG A 197 6.78 -6.76 -9.94
CA ARG A 197 6.78 -5.42 -9.36
C ARG A 197 5.41 -5.01 -8.79
N THR A 198 4.31 -5.50 -9.37
CA THR A 198 2.95 -5.06 -9.02
C THR A 198 1.97 -6.20 -8.79
N LYS A 199 2.25 -7.40 -9.29
CA LYS A 199 1.40 -8.57 -9.09
C LYS A 199 1.74 -9.25 -7.78
N THR A 200 0.75 -9.36 -6.91
CA THR A 200 0.90 -9.96 -5.58
C THR A 200 0.03 -11.19 -5.40
N ILE A 201 0.42 -12.02 -4.46
CA ILE A 201 -0.42 -13.04 -3.85
C ILE A 201 -0.41 -12.84 -2.35
N GLY A 202 -1.53 -13.16 -1.72
CA GLY A 202 -1.71 -12.92 -0.28
C GLY A 202 -2.97 -13.56 0.26
N THR A 203 -3.27 -13.43 1.53
CA THR A 203 -4.54 -13.85 2.14
C THR A 203 -5.56 -12.73 1.93
N LEU A 204 -6.57 -12.98 1.11
CA LEU A 204 -7.66 -12.06 0.83
C LEU A 204 -8.91 -12.49 1.62
N GLN A 205 -9.45 -11.58 2.43
CA GLN A 205 -10.68 -11.75 3.18
C GLN A 205 -11.62 -10.59 2.88
N SER A 206 -12.86 -10.90 2.56
CA SER A 206 -13.93 -9.90 2.38
C SER A 206 -15.02 -10.19 3.41
N ILE A 207 -15.22 -9.29 4.35
CA ILE A 207 -16.04 -9.51 5.54
C ILE A 207 -17.00 -8.32 5.67
N PRO A 208 -18.32 -8.55 5.92
CA PRO A 208 -19.24 -7.48 6.25
C PRO A 208 -18.70 -6.63 7.42
N LEU A 209 -18.81 -5.30 7.30
CA LEU A 209 -18.26 -4.38 8.30
C LEU A 209 -18.86 -4.61 9.68
N GLU A 210 -20.15 -4.91 9.74
CA GLU A 210 -20.91 -5.20 10.97
C GLU A 210 -20.41 -6.43 11.75
N TRP A 211 -19.73 -7.38 11.06
CA TRP A 211 -19.19 -8.59 11.67
C TRP A 211 -17.75 -8.41 12.19
N LEU A 212 -17.18 -7.23 11.95
CA LEU A 212 -15.81 -6.93 12.34
C LEU A 212 -15.75 -5.98 13.54
N THR A 213 -14.76 -6.21 14.39
CA THR A 213 -14.32 -5.22 15.37
C THR A 213 -13.04 -4.53 14.87
N TRP A 214 -12.72 -3.38 15.45
CA TRP A 214 -11.46 -2.70 15.18
C TRP A 214 -10.23 -3.61 15.38
N LYS A 215 -10.26 -4.45 16.43
CA LYS A 215 -9.18 -5.40 16.73
C LYS A 215 -8.99 -6.47 15.65
N ASP A 216 -10.06 -6.85 14.96
CA ASP A 216 -10.03 -7.86 13.90
C ASP A 216 -9.20 -7.42 12.69
N LEU A 217 -9.09 -6.12 12.42
CA LEU A 217 -8.25 -5.58 11.36
C LEU A 217 -6.78 -6.00 11.53
N PHE A 218 -6.34 -6.25 12.75
CA PHE A 218 -4.96 -6.56 13.10
C PHE A 218 -4.70 -8.04 13.40
N ARG A 219 -5.71 -8.90 13.28
CA ARG A 219 -5.51 -10.35 13.43
C ARG A 219 -4.55 -10.86 12.36
N LYS A 220 -3.56 -11.68 12.81
CA LYS A 220 -2.58 -12.28 11.90
C LYS A 220 -3.21 -13.46 11.18
N LYS A 221 -3.14 -13.46 9.86
CA LYS A 221 -3.41 -14.63 9.03
C LYS A 221 -2.27 -14.83 8.06
N HIS A 222 -1.78 -16.05 7.99
CA HIS A 222 -0.71 -16.44 7.09
C HIS A 222 -1.22 -17.44 6.08
N HIS A 223 -0.65 -17.38 4.88
CA HIS A 223 -0.89 -18.40 3.88
C HIS A 223 -0.32 -19.76 4.29
N HIS A 224 -0.98 -20.79 3.85
CA HIS A 224 -0.41 -22.12 3.92
C HIS A 224 0.78 -22.22 2.95
N ARG A 225 1.99 -22.46 3.47
CA ARG A 225 3.25 -22.50 2.70
C ARG A 225 3.18 -23.39 1.44
N LYS A 226 2.51 -24.52 1.52
CA LYS A 226 2.33 -25.46 0.39
C LYS A 226 1.53 -24.85 -0.76
N TRP A 227 0.44 -24.12 -0.43
CA TRP A 227 -0.37 -23.45 -1.45
C TRP A 227 0.46 -22.38 -2.16
N PHE A 228 1.21 -21.59 -1.40
CA PHE A 228 2.08 -20.55 -1.93
C PHE A 228 3.13 -21.13 -2.88
N ALA A 229 3.86 -22.18 -2.47
CA ALA A 229 4.88 -22.83 -3.29
C ALA A 229 4.31 -23.39 -4.60
N LYS A 230 3.11 -24.01 -4.55
CA LYS A 230 2.39 -24.49 -5.74
C LYS A 230 2.03 -23.36 -6.69
N TYR A 231 1.48 -22.25 -6.16
CA TYR A 231 1.10 -21.09 -6.98
C TYR A 231 2.32 -20.46 -7.66
N TRP A 232 3.41 -20.24 -6.90
CA TRP A 232 4.64 -19.69 -7.44
C TRP A 232 5.26 -20.59 -8.50
N LYS A 233 5.35 -21.91 -8.26
CA LYS A 233 5.86 -22.89 -9.24
C LYS A 233 5.09 -22.80 -10.57
N ASN A 234 3.76 -22.81 -10.51
CA ASN A 234 2.91 -22.69 -11.71
C ASN A 234 3.11 -21.34 -12.43
N TYR A 235 3.27 -20.26 -11.67
CA TYR A 235 3.50 -18.93 -12.23
C TYR A 235 4.85 -18.86 -12.93
N ARG A 236 5.89 -19.39 -12.30
CA ARG A 236 7.25 -19.45 -12.82
C ARG A 236 7.36 -20.27 -14.11
N GLN A 237 6.72 -21.42 -14.21
CA GLN A 237 6.72 -22.24 -15.42
C GLN A 237 6.14 -21.51 -16.64
N LYS A 238 5.15 -20.66 -16.43
CA LYS A 238 4.49 -19.91 -17.51
C LYS A 238 5.24 -18.64 -17.92
N TRP A 239 6.08 -18.10 -17.03
CA TRP A 239 6.71 -16.82 -17.22
C TRP A 239 7.65 -16.75 -18.44
N PRO A 240 8.58 -17.70 -18.69
CA PRO A 240 9.52 -17.63 -19.83
C PRO A 240 8.83 -17.57 -21.19
N HIS A 241 7.63 -18.16 -21.28
CA HIS A 241 6.85 -18.28 -22.52
C HIS A 241 5.93 -17.06 -22.78
N ARG A 242 5.97 -16.05 -21.90
CA ARG A 242 5.12 -14.87 -22.09
C ARG A 242 5.66 -13.99 -23.21
N PRO A 243 4.80 -13.53 -24.13
CA PRO A 243 5.17 -12.49 -25.06
C PRO A 243 5.51 -11.20 -24.29
N VAL A 244 6.54 -10.50 -24.74
CA VAL A 244 6.90 -9.18 -24.20
C VAL A 244 6.06 -8.15 -24.93
N SER A 245 5.33 -7.34 -24.16
CA SER A 245 4.64 -6.19 -24.73
C SER A 245 5.65 -5.14 -25.19
N PRO A 246 5.47 -4.50 -26.36
CA PRO A 246 6.32 -3.39 -26.82
C PRO A 246 6.43 -2.24 -25.80
N TYR A 247 5.41 -2.09 -24.94
CA TYR A 247 5.38 -1.06 -23.88
C TYR A 247 6.21 -1.43 -22.65
N GLN A 248 6.74 -2.64 -22.57
CA GLN A 248 7.56 -3.09 -21.43
C GLN A 248 9.06 -2.84 -21.69
N LYS A 249 9.44 -1.58 -21.87
CA LYS A 249 10.80 -1.15 -22.21
C LYS A 249 11.87 -1.84 -21.37
N LYS A 250 11.76 -1.85 -20.05
CA LYS A 250 12.73 -2.50 -19.14
C LYS A 250 12.89 -4.02 -19.36
N GLU A 251 11.80 -4.71 -19.69
CA GLU A 251 11.85 -6.14 -20.01
C GLU A 251 12.54 -6.38 -21.35
N THR A 252 12.27 -5.54 -22.35
CA THR A 252 12.90 -5.63 -23.66
C THR A 252 14.41 -5.34 -23.58
N GLU A 253 14.80 -4.29 -22.87
CA GLU A 253 16.20 -3.93 -22.63
C GLU A 253 16.94 -5.07 -21.90
N TRP A 254 16.31 -5.67 -20.88
CA TRP A 254 16.88 -6.80 -20.16
C TRP A 254 17.04 -8.04 -21.04
N ARG A 255 16.10 -8.40 -21.91
CA ARG A 255 16.24 -9.53 -22.86
C ARG A 255 17.34 -9.28 -23.86
N GLN A 256 17.47 -8.06 -24.37
CA GLN A 256 18.57 -7.64 -25.23
C GLN A 256 19.91 -7.75 -24.49
N TRP A 257 19.97 -7.33 -23.23
CA TRP A 257 21.15 -7.47 -22.38
C TRP A 257 21.59 -8.93 -22.17
N LEU A 258 20.63 -9.86 -22.00
CA LEU A 258 20.90 -11.31 -21.97
C LEU A 258 21.44 -11.80 -23.32
N TYR A 259 20.77 -11.43 -24.41
CA TYR A 259 21.17 -11.86 -25.76
C TYR A 259 22.61 -11.46 -26.10
N LEU A 260 23.04 -10.25 -25.79
CA LEU A 260 24.41 -9.78 -25.96
C LEU A 260 25.45 -10.62 -25.15
N ARG A 261 24.99 -11.34 -24.13
CA ARG A 261 25.79 -12.26 -23.30
C ARG A 261 25.63 -13.72 -23.68
N LYS A 262 25.05 -13.99 -24.84
CA LYS A 262 24.74 -15.33 -25.35
C LYS A 262 23.83 -16.12 -24.40
N LEU A 263 22.94 -15.43 -23.70
CA LEU A 263 21.94 -16.01 -22.80
C LEU A 263 20.53 -15.72 -23.27
N THR A 264 19.62 -16.60 -22.90
CA THR A 264 18.18 -16.44 -23.10
C THR A 264 17.45 -16.57 -21.76
N VAL A 265 16.19 -16.21 -21.72
CA VAL A 265 15.34 -16.41 -20.53
C VAL A 265 15.32 -17.89 -20.11
N HIS A 266 15.32 -18.79 -21.10
CA HIS A 266 15.27 -20.25 -20.88
C HIS A 266 16.60 -20.84 -20.40
N SER A 267 17.72 -20.17 -20.63
CA SER A 267 19.05 -20.61 -20.17
C SER A 267 19.39 -20.12 -18.75
N LEU A 268 18.52 -19.30 -18.15
CA LEU A 268 18.71 -18.86 -16.77
C LEU A 268 18.40 -19.99 -15.79
N PRO A 269 19.24 -20.18 -14.76
CA PRO A 269 19.01 -21.22 -13.76
C PRO A 269 17.74 -20.97 -12.93
N ASP A 270 17.26 -22.03 -12.36
CA ASP A 270 15.99 -22.06 -11.62
C ASP A 270 15.94 -21.08 -10.43
N TYR A 271 17.07 -20.75 -9.85
CA TYR A 271 17.16 -19.84 -8.72
C TYR A 271 17.16 -18.35 -9.11
N VAL A 272 17.23 -18.00 -10.40
CA VAL A 272 17.10 -16.62 -10.90
C VAL A 272 15.64 -16.18 -10.93
N TYR A 273 14.78 -16.65 -10.28
CA TYR A 273 13.42 -16.13 -10.06
C TYR A 273 12.86 -16.74 -8.77
N LEU A 274 13.50 -16.42 -7.67
CA LEU A 274 13.00 -16.81 -6.37
C LEU A 274 12.17 -15.67 -5.74
N PRO A 275 11.04 -15.99 -5.12
CA PRO A 275 10.22 -15.01 -4.44
C PRO A 275 10.86 -14.65 -3.11
N ILE A 276 11.02 -13.36 -2.89
CA ILE A 276 11.44 -12.79 -1.61
C ILE A 276 10.34 -11.90 -1.03
N ARG A 277 10.27 -11.79 0.29
CA ARG A 277 9.24 -10.98 0.96
C ARG A 277 9.44 -9.49 0.73
N SER A 278 10.70 -9.07 0.67
CA SER A 278 11.11 -7.68 0.46
C SER A 278 11.10 -7.25 -1.02
N GLN A 279 10.55 -8.04 -1.94
CA GLN A 279 10.46 -7.69 -3.37
C GLN A 279 9.76 -6.34 -3.64
N TYR A 280 8.91 -5.86 -2.75
CA TYR A 280 8.28 -4.52 -2.86
C TYR A 280 9.31 -3.38 -2.85
N LEU A 281 10.50 -3.59 -2.26
CA LEU A 281 11.60 -2.63 -2.29
C LEU A 281 12.31 -2.56 -3.65
N MET A 282 12.01 -3.47 -4.59
CA MET A 282 12.70 -3.52 -5.88
C MET A 282 11.89 -2.79 -6.96
N MET A 283 12.53 -1.84 -7.64
CA MET A 283 11.97 -1.06 -8.75
C MET A 283 11.80 -1.88 -10.04
N THR A 284 12.36 -3.09 -10.08
CA THR A 284 12.36 -3.97 -11.24
C THR A 284 11.79 -5.34 -10.91
N GLN A 285 11.53 -6.12 -11.95
CA GLN A 285 11.05 -7.49 -11.82
C GLN A 285 12.09 -8.38 -11.11
N PRO A 286 11.67 -9.41 -10.35
CA PRO A 286 12.60 -10.30 -9.66
C PRO A 286 13.68 -10.87 -10.57
N TRP A 287 13.31 -11.37 -11.73
CA TRP A 287 14.24 -11.99 -12.68
C TRP A 287 15.26 -11.02 -13.26
N ILE A 288 14.96 -9.72 -13.35
CA ILE A 288 15.89 -8.72 -13.89
C ILE A 288 17.08 -8.54 -12.93
N TRP A 289 16.83 -8.19 -11.69
CA TRP A 289 17.91 -7.92 -10.74
C TRP A 289 18.60 -9.21 -10.24
N GLN A 290 17.86 -10.32 -10.12
CA GLN A 290 18.45 -11.62 -9.72
C GLN A 290 19.35 -12.18 -10.82
N SER A 291 18.96 -12.05 -12.11
CA SER A 291 19.84 -12.44 -13.22
C SER A 291 21.09 -11.56 -13.33
N LEU A 292 21.02 -10.29 -12.93
CA LEU A 292 22.18 -9.42 -12.88
C LEU A 292 23.22 -9.95 -11.87
N LEU A 293 22.78 -10.35 -10.67
CA LEU A 293 23.64 -11.00 -9.69
C LEU A 293 24.23 -12.33 -10.22
N TYR A 294 23.39 -13.14 -10.86
CA TYR A 294 23.84 -14.40 -11.44
C TYR A 294 24.96 -14.17 -12.48
N VAL A 295 24.74 -13.31 -13.44
CA VAL A 295 25.65 -13.12 -14.57
C VAL A 295 26.92 -12.38 -14.16
N GLU A 296 26.82 -11.37 -13.31
CA GLU A 296 27.94 -10.48 -12.99
C GLU A 296 28.73 -10.92 -11.74
N LEU A 297 28.12 -11.72 -10.85
CA LEU A 297 28.82 -12.23 -9.67
C LEU A 297 28.97 -13.76 -9.71
N PHE A 298 27.89 -14.54 -9.72
CA PHE A 298 27.96 -16.00 -9.50
C PHE A 298 28.70 -16.71 -10.62
N LYS A 299 28.57 -16.26 -11.87
CA LYS A 299 29.34 -16.83 -12.99
C LYS A 299 30.80 -16.44 -13.03
N LYS A 300 31.13 -15.24 -12.52
CA LYS A 300 32.47 -14.64 -12.70
C LYS A 300 33.37 -14.75 -11.48
N ARG A 301 32.82 -14.97 -10.29
CA ARG A 301 33.54 -14.95 -9.02
C ARG A 301 33.29 -16.23 -8.21
N GLU A 302 34.28 -16.61 -7.45
CA GLU A 302 34.14 -17.69 -6.46
C GLU A 302 33.68 -17.16 -5.11
N HIS A 303 34.14 -15.94 -4.77
CA HIS A 303 33.84 -15.27 -3.52
C HIS A 303 33.33 -13.84 -3.78
N PHE A 304 32.38 -13.37 -2.98
CA PHE A 304 31.91 -11.99 -3.02
C PHE A 304 31.26 -11.59 -1.67
N SER A 305 31.16 -10.28 -1.42
CA SER A 305 30.49 -9.74 -0.24
C SER A 305 29.05 -9.30 -0.52
N LEU A 306 28.23 -9.23 0.54
CA LEU A 306 26.91 -8.61 0.47
C LEU A 306 26.96 -7.19 -0.12
N GLN A 307 27.97 -6.41 0.29
CA GLN A 307 28.15 -5.04 -0.20
C GLN A 307 28.35 -5.00 -1.73
N GLN A 308 29.16 -5.91 -2.28
CA GLN A 308 29.36 -6.02 -3.73
C GLN A 308 28.08 -6.38 -4.47
N ALA A 309 27.29 -7.31 -3.92
CA ALA A 309 26.00 -7.67 -4.48
C ALA A 309 25.00 -6.51 -4.41
N ALA A 310 24.92 -5.82 -3.27
CA ALA A 310 24.03 -4.68 -3.08
C ALA A 310 24.39 -3.50 -4.01
N LEU A 311 25.68 -3.19 -4.15
CA LEU A 311 26.17 -2.13 -5.05
C LEU A 311 25.77 -2.40 -6.50
N LEU A 312 25.87 -3.65 -6.96
CA LEU A 312 25.51 -4.03 -8.32
C LEU A 312 24.05 -3.77 -8.66
N VAL A 313 23.16 -3.89 -7.68
CA VAL A 313 21.71 -3.73 -7.89
C VAL A 313 21.16 -2.45 -7.24
N GLN A 314 21.98 -1.54 -6.75
CA GLN A 314 21.55 -0.33 -6.03
C GLN A 314 20.53 0.52 -6.80
N HIS A 315 20.67 0.63 -8.12
CA HIS A 315 19.74 1.37 -8.98
C HIS A 315 18.40 0.65 -9.21
N HIS A 316 18.27 -0.57 -8.70
CA HIS A 316 17.02 -1.33 -8.73
C HIS A 316 16.25 -1.27 -7.40
N VAL A 317 16.75 -0.57 -6.39
CA VAL A 317 16.15 -0.50 -5.06
C VAL A 317 15.43 0.83 -4.88
N HIS A 318 14.20 0.79 -4.36
CA HIS A 318 13.46 1.99 -3.95
C HIS A 318 14.08 2.67 -2.74
N SER A 319 13.98 3.99 -2.66
CA SER A 319 14.13 4.68 -1.38
C SER A 319 13.13 4.12 -0.38
N THR A 320 13.58 3.87 0.84
CA THR A 320 12.75 3.37 1.93
C THR A 320 11.65 4.36 2.36
N GLU A 321 11.77 5.62 1.99
CA GLU A 321 10.77 6.66 2.22
C GLU A 321 9.43 6.40 1.53
N TYR A 322 9.46 5.61 0.43
CA TYR A 322 8.23 5.18 -0.27
C TYR A 322 7.31 4.29 0.57
N PHE A 323 7.80 3.77 1.70
CA PHE A 323 7.09 2.82 2.56
C PHE A 323 7.02 3.31 4.00
N PRO A 324 6.38 4.47 4.27
CA PRO A 324 6.42 5.13 5.57
C PRO A 324 5.71 4.34 6.69
N LEU A 325 4.87 3.36 6.32
CA LEU A 325 4.06 2.56 7.24
C LEU A 325 4.65 1.16 7.53
N LEU A 326 5.84 0.87 7.02
CA LEU A 326 6.51 -0.42 7.26
C LEU A 326 7.56 -0.31 8.35
N SER A 327 7.44 -1.12 9.40
CA SER A 327 8.37 -1.15 10.53
C SER A 327 9.69 -1.88 10.23
N LEU A 328 9.67 -2.85 9.31
CA LEU A 328 10.86 -3.58 8.87
C LEU A 328 11.21 -3.22 7.43
N ARG A 329 12.50 -2.97 7.28
CA ARG A 329 13.14 -2.73 5.99
C ARG A 329 14.18 -3.82 5.80
N ASN A 330 13.73 -5.02 5.43
CA ASN A 330 14.64 -6.09 5.06
C ASN A 330 15.40 -5.68 3.79
N ASP A 331 16.70 -5.94 3.77
CA ASP A 331 17.48 -5.81 2.55
C ASP A 331 17.08 -6.92 1.57
N PRO A 332 16.56 -6.62 0.37
CA PRO A 332 16.13 -7.61 -0.59
C PRO A 332 17.30 -8.46 -1.13
N VAL A 333 18.49 -7.90 -1.20
CA VAL A 333 19.68 -8.63 -1.64
C VAL A 333 20.09 -9.63 -0.58
N PHE A 334 20.17 -9.19 0.67
CA PHE A 334 20.46 -10.10 1.79
C PHE A 334 19.46 -11.24 1.88
N GLU A 335 18.15 -10.94 1.79
CA GLU A 335 17.10 -11.98 1.83
C GLU A 335 17.26 -12.99 0.70
N TYR A 336 17.58 -12.53 -0.51
CA TYR A 336 17.80 -13.41 -1.65
C TYR A 336 19.05 -14.27 -1.48
N LEU A 337 20.18 -13.69 -1.05
CA LEU A 337 21.40 -14.47 -0.81
C LEU A 337 21.21 -15.51 0.29
N GLN A 338 20.53 -15.18 1.39
CA GLN A 338 20.19 -16.15 2.43
C GLN A 338 19.28 -17.29 1.91
N LEU A 339 18.41 -16.98 0.96
CA LEU A 339 17.60 -18.03 0.31
C LEU A 339 18.46 -18.95 -0.55
N LEU A 340 19.46 -18.39 -1.27
CA LEU A 340 20.42 -19.17 -2.05
C LEU A 340 21.32 -20.05 -1.17
N VAL A 341 21.70 -19.58 0.01
CA VAL A 341 22.42 -20.39 1.00
C VAL A 341 21.56 -21.59 1.44
N ARG A 342 20.28 -21.37 1.75
CA ARG A 342 19.36 -22.43 2.18
C ARG A 342 19.13 -23.53 1.13
N ILE A 343 19.24 -23.19 -0.15
CA ILE A 343 19.09 -24.16 -1.25
C ILE A 343 20.44 -24.68 -1.77
N GLY A 344 21.55 -24.35 -1.13
CA GLY A 344 22.88 -24.87 -1.42
C GLY A 344 23.59 -24.28 -2.64
N ILE A 345 23.11 -23.17 -3.19
CA ILE A 345 23.78 -22.44 -4.31
C ILE A 345 24.95 -21.64 -3.79
N LEU A 346 24.84 -21.07 -2.60
CA LEU A 346 25.88 -20.30 -1.92
C LEU A 346 26.21 -20.94 -0.57
N LYS A 347 27.42 -20.68 -0.07
CA LYS A 347 27.83 -20.90 1.33
C LYS A 347 28.04 -19.54 1.98
N ASP A 348 27.60 -19.37 3.21
CA ASP A 348 27.82 -18.19 4.02
C ASP A 348 29.11 -18.39 4.83
N ASN A 349 30.12 -17.55 4.59
CA ASN A 349 31.42 -17.61 5.24
C ASN A 349 31.56 -16.45 6.21
N ASP A 350 30.81 -16.39 7.29
CA ASP A 350 30.83 -15.35 8.31
C ASP A 350 30.98 -13.87 7.81
N LYS A 351 30.31 -12.94 8.44
CA LYS A 351 30.37 -11.49 8.15
C LYS A 351 29.93 -11.07 6.73
N ASN A 352 28.83 -11.65 6.21
CA ASN A 352 28.27 -11.27 4.91
C ASN A 352 29.19 -11.52 3.68
N HIS A 353 30.04 -12.54 3.75
CA HIS A 353 30.79 -13.06 2.61
C HIS A 353 30.20 -14.39 2.16
N TYR A 354 30.18 -14.62 0.85
CA TYR A 354 29.52 -15.76 0.22
C TYR A 354 30.45 -16.43 -0.77
N ASP A 355 30.49 -17.76 -0.72
CA ASP A 355 31.16 -18.59 -1.71
C ASP A 355 30.14 -19.22 -2.66
N VAL A 356 30.48 -19.25 -3.93
CA VAL A 356 29.65 -19.85 -4.98
C VAL A 356 29.93 -21.35 -5.05
N ASN A 357 28.90 -22.16 -4.87
CA ASN A 357 29.01 -23.61 -5.02
C ASN A 357 29.05 -24.00 -6.51
N ARG A 358 30.25 -24.23 -7.05
CA ARG A 358 30.48 -24.50 -8.48
C ARG A 358 29.87 -25.82 -8.98
N THR A 359 29.49 -26.72 -8.08
CA THR A 359 28.82 -27.97 -8.47
C THR A 359 27.35 -27.79 -8.79
N THR A 360 26.78 -26.62 -8.44
CA THR A 360 25.34 -26.31 -8.58
C THR A 360 25.06 -25.08 -9.43
N VAL A 361 26.05 -24.29 -9.81
CA VAL A 361 25.99 -23.09 -10.69
C VAL A 361 26.56 -23.42 -12.11
#